data_e9f889f22ac8ecda3ece493f55d41043
#
_entry.id   e9f889f22ac8ecda3ece493f55d41043
#
_cell.length_a   1.000
_cell.length_b   1.000
_cell.length_c   1.000
_cell.angle_alpha   90.00
_cell.angle_beta   90.00
_cell.angle_gamma   90.00
#
_symmetry.space_group_name_H-M   'P 1'
#
loop_
_entity.id
_entity.type
_entity.pdbx_description
1 polymer ?
#
loop_
_entity_poly.entity_id
_entity_poly.type
_entity_poly.pdbx_seq_one_letter_code
_entity_poly.pdbx_strand_id
1 'polypeptide(L)'
;MSAQTSSAARRGSTAGEGEAIHPFQINITEADLAELRRRINATRFPERETVTDQSQGVPLATIEKLARYWGTEYDWRKCEARLKALPHFMTEIDGLDIHFIHVRSKHENALPLIITHGWPGSIIEQLKIVDPLTNPTAHGASASDAFHLVIPSMPGYGFSGKPATPGWGPARIARAWVVLMKRL
;
A
#
# COMPACT_ATOMS: atom_id res chain seq x y z
N MET A 1 17.26 19.11 19.82
CA MET A 1 17.20 17.72 20.32
C MET A 1 16.97 16.81 19.11
N SER A 2 18.02 16.08 18.74
CA SER A 2 18.08 15.32 17.47
C SER A 2 17.21 14.10 17.53
N ALA A 3 16.29 13.97 16.59
CA ALA A 3 15.52 12.75 16.36
C ALA A 3 16.45 11.70 15.74
N GLN A 4 16.80 10.67 16.47
CA GLN A 4 17.46 9.50 15.92
C GLN A 4 16.43 8.71 15.10
N THR A 5 16.56 8.82 13.77
CA THR A 5 15.96 7.87 12.84
C THR A 5 16.69 6.55 13.02
N SER A 6 15.97 5.52 13.46
CA SER A 6 16.45 4.14 13.48
C SER A 6 16.72 3.70 12.03
N SER A 7 17.97 3.85 11.62
CA SER A 7 18.52 3.27 10.40
C SER A 7 18.72 1.78 10.66
N ALA A 8 17.85 0.94 10.12
CA ALA A 8 18.13 -0.47 10.01
C ALA A 8 19.39 -0.64 9.17
N ALA A 9 20.45 -1.13 9.78
CA ALA A 9 21.74 -1.39 9.15
C ALA A 9 21.53 -2.34 7.96
N ARG A 10 21.85 -1.87 6.75
CA ARG A 10 21.99 -2.71 5.56
C ARG A 10 23.10 -3.71 5.82
N ARG A 11 22.76 -4.98 6.01
CA ARG A 11 23.70 -6.08 5.81
C ARG A 11 23.99 -6.09 4.31
N GLY A 12 25.26 -6.11 3.93
CA GLY A 12 25.67 -6.25 2.54
C GLY A 12 25.13 -7.58 1.99
N SER A 13 24.06 -7.49 1.20
CA SER A 13 23.48 -8.62 0.45
C SER A 13 24.36 -8.87 -0.75
N THR A 14 24.72 -10.12 -1.00
CA THR A 14 25.37 -10.55 -2.23
C THR A 14 24.43 -10.32 -3.42
N ALA A 15 24.97 -9.88 -4.57
CA ALA A 15 24.17 -9.70 -5.79
C ALA A 15 23.43 -11.03 -6.11
N GLY A 16 22.11 -11.03 -5.93
CA GLY A 16 21.24 -12.21 -6.09
C GLY A 16 20.31 -12.46 -4.91
N GLU A 17 20.70 -12.16 -3.67
CA GLU A 17 19.82 -12.36 -2.50
C GLU A 17 18.69 -11.29 -2.43
N GLY A 18 18.93 -10.07 -2.89
CA GLY A 18 17.92 -9.01 -2.92
C GLY A 18 16.84 -9.21 -3.99
N GLU A 19 17.16 -9.94 -5.07
CA GLU A 19 16.22 -10.24 -6.15
C GLU A 19 15.23 -11.36 -5.82
N ALA A 20 15.52 -12.17 -4.80
CA ALA A 20 14.61 -13.22 -4.34
C ALA A 20 13.31 -12.61 -3.77
N ILE A 21 12.22 -13.36 -3.94
CA ILE A 21 10.93 -12.99 -3.35
C ILE A 21 10.88 -13.57 -1.93
N HIS A 22 10.67 -12.69 -0.95
CA HIS A 22 10.58 -13.04 0.46
C HIS A 22 9.19 -12.73 1.02
N PRO A 23 8.64 -13.56 1.93
CA PRO A 23 7.45 -13.21 2.68
C PRO A 23 7.65 -11.90 3.44
N PHE A 24 6.64 -11.04 3.43
CA PHE A 24 6.63 -9.78 4.17
C PHE A 24 5.55 -9.82 5.24
N GLN A 25 5.85 -9.27 6.43
CA GLN A 25 4.89 -9.18 7.53
C GLN A 25 4.67 -7.72 7.91
N ILE A 26 3.41 -7.33 7.98
CA ILE A 26 3.02 -6.00 8.46
C ILE A 26 3.14 -6.00 10.00
N ASN A 27 3.92 -5.07 10.52
CA ASN A 27 4.09 -4.88 11.97
C ASN A 27 4.17 -3.39 12.31
N ILE A 28 3.02 -2.78 12.60
CA ILE A 28 2.95 -1.39 13.04
C ILE A 28 2.93 -1.37 14.57
N THR A 29 3.91 -0.70 15.17
CA THR A 29 4.04 -0.65 16.62
C THR A 29 2.99 0.25 17.28
N GLU A 30 2.69 0.03 18.56
CA GLU A 30 1.82 0.94 19.33
C GLU A 30 2.44 2.34 19.45
N ALA A 31 3.76 2.43 19.46
CA ALA A 31 4.46 3.71 19.47
C ALA A 31 4.20 4.52 18.20
N ASP A 32 4.19 3.86 17.01
CA ASP A 32 3.87 4.50 15.74
C ASP A 32 2.41 4.99 15.71
N LEU A 33 1.49 4.20 16.25
CA LEU A 33 0.07 4.59 16.33
C LEU A 33 -0.15 5.74 17.31
N ALA A 34 0.54 5.72 18.46
CA ALA A 34 0.49 6.82 19.41
C ALA A 34 1.05 8.12 18.80
N GLU A 35 2.17 8.04 18.09
CA GLU A 35 2.78 9.19 17.41
C GLU A 35 1.87 9.72 16.30
N LEU A 36 1.22 8.85 15.51
CA LEU A 36 0.22 9.24 14.53
C LEU A 36 -0.92 10.06 15.18
N ARG A 37 -1.52 9.53 16.25
CA ARG A 37 -2.60 10.21 16.99
C ARG A 37 -2.13 11.55 17.55
N ARG A 38 -0.92 11.61 18.11
CA ARG A 38 -0.32 12.85 18.60
C ARG A 38 -0.21 13.90 17.50
N ARG A 39 0.26 13.52 16.31
CA ARG A 39 0.38 14.42 15.14
C ARG A 39 -0.99 14.91 14.66
N ILE A 40 -1.97 14.02 14.56
CA ILE A 40 -3.33 14.38 14.15
C ILE A 40 -3.91 15.42 15.13
N ASN A 41 -3.78 15.17 16.43
CA ASN A 41 -4.30 16.09 17.47
C ASN A 41 -3.54 17.42 17.54
N ALA A 42 -2.30 17.47 17.04
CA ALA A 42 -1.49 18.69 16.94
C ALA A 42 -1.62 19.39 15.57
N THR A 43 -2.54 18.96 14.72
CA THR A 43 -2.74 19.56 13.38
C THR A 43 -3.19 21.00 13.53
N ARG A 44 -2.52 21.90 12.80
CA ARG A 44 -2.93 23.29 12.62
C ARG A 44 -3.75 23.38 11.34
N PHE A 45 -5.05 23.53 11.49
CA PHE A 45 -5.96 23.68 10.35
C PHE A 45 -5.84 25.07 9.72
N PRO A 46 -6.16 25.21 8.42
CA PRO A 46 -6.23 26.48 7.74
C PRO A 46 -7.46 27.28 8.22
N GLU A 47 -7.59 28.50 7.73
CA GLU A 47 -8.77 29.32 7.92
C GLU A 47 -9.99 28.67 7.26
N ARG A 48 -11.16 28.99 7.80
CA ARG A 48 -12.43 28.51 7.28
C ARG A 48 -12.72 29.11 5.89
N GLU A 49 -13.38 28.30 5.06
CA GLU A 49 -13.97 28.76 3.79
C GLU A 49 -14.88 29.97 3.99
N THR A 50 -14.93 30.87 2.98
CA THR A 50 -15.74 32.10 3.03
C THR A 50 -17.15 31.97 2.43
N VAL A 51 -17.48 30.76 1.95
CA VAL A 51 -18.78 30.40 1.36
C VAL A 51 -19.55 29.45 2.26
N THR A 52 -20.85 29.33 2.02
CA THR A 52 -21.72 28.41 2.79
C THR A 52 -21.99 27.09 2.10
N ASP A 53 -21.45 26.90 0.90
CA ASP A 53 -21.56 25.69 0.07
C ASP A 53 -20.18 25.03 -0.10
N GLN A 54 -20.04 24.11 -1.07
CA GLN A 54 -18.81 23.40 -1.35
C GLN A 54 -18.04 23.95 -2.58
N SER A 55 -18.34 25.16 -3.04
CA SER A 55 -17.72 25.76 -4.24
C SER A 55 -16.22 26.03 -4.07
N GLN A 56 -15.74 26.18 -2.84
CA GLN A 56 -14.32 26.33 -2.50
C GLN A 56 -13.64 24.98 -2.12
N GLY A 57 -14.34 23.86 -2.25
CA GLY A 57 -13.83 22.55 -1.90
C GLY A 57 -14.48 21.97 -0.64
N VAL A 58 -13.76 21.04 0.02
CA VAL A 58 -14.27 20.40 1.24
C VAL A 58 -14.29 21.41 2.40
N PRO A 59 -15.43 21.61 3.08
CA PRO A 59 -15.53 22.50 4.23
C PRO A 59 -14.58 22.10 5.36
N LEU A 60 -13.96 23.07 6.01
CA LEU A 60 -13.03 22.86 7.14
C LEU A 60 -13.66 22.00 8.23
N ALA A 61 -14.91 22.25 8.58
CA ALA A 61 -15.63 21.48 9.61
C ALA A 61 -15.72 19.98 9.29
N THR A 62 -15.77 19.59 8.01
CA THR A 62 -15.74 18.19 7.58
C THR A 62 -14.37 17.57 7.82
N ILE A 63 -13.29 18.29 7.47
CA ILE A 63 -11.91 17.83 7.68
C ILE A 63 -11.59 17.72 9.18
N GLU A 64 -12.00 18.69 9.99
CA GLU A 64 -11.81 18.63 11.45
C GLU A 64 -12.54 17.45 12.09
N LYS A 65 -13.77 17.18 11.64
CA LYS A 65 -14.55 16.01 12.11
C LYS A 65 -13.86 14.70 11.74
N LEU A 66 -13.35 14.59 10.51
CA LEU A 66 -12.63 13.41 10.04
C LEU A 66 -11.31 13.22 10.81
N ALA A 67 -10.54 14.29 11.01
CA ALA A 67 -9.30 14.23 11.77
C ALA A 67 -9.54 13.83 13.23
N ARG A 68 -10.59 14.35 13.86
CA ARG A 68 -10.99 13.96 15.22
C ARG A 68 -11.31 12.46 15.28
N TYR A 69 -12.15 11.95 14.38
CA TYR A 69 -12.47 10.54 14.29
C TYR A 69 -11.20 9.70 14.13
N TRP A 70 -10.30 10.11 13.25
CA TRP A 70 -9.04 9.39 13.00
C TRP A 70 -8.11 9.39 14.22
N GLY A 71 -8.03 10.52 14.93
CA GLY A 71 -7.20 10.64 16.14
C GLY A 71 -7.73 9.92 17.38
N THR A 72 -9.03 9.59 17.41
CA THR A 72 -9.69 9.09 18.65
C THR A 72 -10.34 7.71 18.47
N GLU A 73 -11.22 7.55 17.48
CA GLU A 73 -12.11 6.39 17.34
C GLU A 73 -11.65 5.38 16.30
N TYR A 74 -10.84 5.81 15.32
CA TYR A 74 -10.39 4.92 14.25
C TYR A 74 -9.48 3.82 14.78
N ASP A 75 -9.86 2.58 14.56
CA ASP A 75 -9.11 1.39 14.94
C ASP A 75 -8.28 0.86 13.76
N TRP A 76 -6.99 1.21 13.72
CA TRP A 76 -6.05 0.70 12.73
C TRP A 76 -5.95 -0.82 12.73
N ARG A 77 -6.08 -1.47 13.90
CA ARG A 77 -5.92 -2.93 14.02
C ARG A 77 -6.93 -3.70 13.18
N LYS A 78 -8.13 -3.15 12.96
CA LYS A 78 -9.12 -3.72 12.04
C LYS A 78 -8.65 -3.68 10.58
N CYS A 79 -8.03 -2.59 10.15
CA CYS A 79 -7.45 -2.47 8.82
C CYS A 79 -6.23 -3.39 8.66
N GLU A 80 -5.33 -3.38 9.64
CA GLU A 80 -4.14 -4.24 9.67
C GLU A 80 -4.51 -5.73 9.60
N ALA A 81 -5.53 -6.16 10.33
CA ALA A 81 -6.01 -7.55 10.29
C ALA A 81 -6.52 -7.94 8.89
N ARG A 82 -7.23 -7.06 8.20
CA ARG A 82 -7.68 -7.29 6.81
C ARG A 82 -6.51 -7.41 5.84
N LEU A 83 -5.49 -6.58 6.01
CA LEU A 83 -4.25 -6.68 5.21
C LEU A 83 -3.52 -7.98 5.51
N LYS A 84 -3.30 -8.31 6.78
CA LYS A 84 -2.61 -9.54 7.22
C LYS A 84 -3.29 -10.84 6.77
N ALA A 85 -4.57 -10.79 6.40
CA ALA A 85 -5.28 -11.95 5.85
C ALA A 85 -4.85 -12.30 4.41
N LEU A 86 -4.08 -11.45 3.77
CA LEU A 86 -3.55 -11.65 2.42
C LEU A 86 -2.05 -12.01 2.46
N PRO A 87 -1.54 -12.75 1.47
CA PRO A 87 -0.12 -13.06 1.38
C PRO A 87 0.66 -11.85 0.84
N HIS A 88 1.59 -11.36 1.64
CA HIS A 88 2.45 -10.22 1.34
C HIS A 88 3.89 -10.65 1.08
N PHE A 89 4.54 -10.01 0.13
CA PHE A 89 5.90 -10.30 -0.28
C PHE A 89 6.71 -9.02 -0.51
N MET A 90 8.03 -9.21 -0.54
CA MET A 90 9.02 -8.18 -0.85
C MET A 90 10.04 -8.74 -1.83
N THR A 91 10.48 -7.93 -2.80
CA THR A 91 11.61 -8.21 -3.69
C THR A 91 12.31 -6.91 -4.05
N GLU A 92 13.62 -6.94 -4.31
CA GLU A 92 14.33 -5.76 -4.77
C GLU A 92 14.26 -5.66 -6.30
N ILE A 93 13.94 -4.48 -6.83
CA ILE A 93 13.97 -4.15 -8.25
C ILE A 93 14.65 -2.81 -8.43
N ASP A 94 15.68 -2.76 -9.26
CA ASP A 94 16.50 -1.55 -9.52
C ASP A 94 17.05 -0.90 -8.23
N GLY A 95 17.43 -1.70 -7.24
CA GLY A 95 17.96 -1.23 -5.95
C GLY A 95 16.91 -0.67 -5.01
N LEU A 96 15.63 -0.95 -5.25
CA LEU A 96 14.53 -0.52 -4.40
C LEU A 96 13.67 -1.71 -3.97
N ASP A 97 13.38 -1.80 -2.67
CA ASP A 97 12.47 -2.79 -2.13
C ASP A 97 11.04 -2.54 -2.63
N ILE A 98 10.48 -3.51 -3.31
CA ILE A 98 9.12 -3.49 -3.82
C ILE A 98 8.28 -4.48 -3.03
N HIS A 99 7.34 -3.95 -2.29
CA HIS A 99 6.30 -4.70 -1.60
C HIS A 99 5.14 -4.99 -2.54
N PHE A 100 4.56 -6.19 -2.44
CA PHE A 100 3.36 -6.55 -3.18
C PHE A 100 2.53 -7.63 -2.47
N ILE A 101 1.23 -7.63 -2.74
CA ILE A 101 0.31 -8.72 -2.42
C ILE A 101 0.27 -9.65 -3.65
N HIS A 102 0.36 -10.97 -3.46
CA HIS A 102 0.19 -11.94 -4.54
C HIS A 102 -0.80 -13.01 -4.12
N VAL A 103 -1.99 -12.99 -4.70
CA VAL A 103 -3.04 -13.98 -4.44
C VAL A 103 -3.24 -14.86 -5.66
N ARG A 104 -2.92 -16.13 -5.51
CA ARG A 104 -3.16 -17.13 -6.58
C ARG A 104 -4.60 -17.61 -6.50
N SER A 105 -5.27 -17.61 -7.64
CA SER A 105 -6.56 -18.27 -7.78
C SER A 105 -6.43 -19.78 -7.59
N LYS A 106 -7.47 -20.43 -7.09
CA LYS A 106 -7.61 -21.89 -7.09
C LYS A 106 -7.91 -22.49 -8.46
N HIS A 107 -8.26 -21.65 -9.44
CA HIS A 107 -8.56 -22.09 -10.82
C HIS A 107 -7.26 -22.18 -11.61
N GLU A 108 -6.99 -23.37 -12.21
CA GLU A 108 -5.71 -23.70 -12.83
C GLU A 108 -5.33 -22.81 -14.02
N ASN A 109 -6.32 -22.37 -14.80
CA ASN A 109 -6.11 -21.53 -16.00
C ASN A 109 -6.30 -20.03 -15.73
N ALA A 110 -6.16 -19.59 -14.48
CA ALA A 110 -6.25 -18.18 -14.14
C ALA A 110 -5.15 -17.36 -14.81
N LEU A 111 -5.52 -16.22 -15.40
CA LEU A 111 -4.55 -15.32 -16.04
C LEU A 111 -3.78 -14.49 -15.00
N PRO A 112 -2.48 -14.22 -15.20
CA PRO A 112 -1.74 -13.32 -14.34
C PRO A 112 -2.21 -11.87 -14.58
N LEU A 113 -2.53 -11.17 -13.50
CA LEU A 113 -3.01 -9.78 -13.54
C LEU A 113 -2.27 -8.95 -12.49
N ILE A 114 -1.69 -7.83 -12.91
CA ILE A 114 -1.15 -6.82 -12.00
C ILE A 114 -2.08 -5.60 -11.96
N ILE A 115 -2.40 -5.14 -10.75
CA ILE A 115 -3.23 -3.95 -10.54
C ILE A 115 -2.47 -2.95 -9.67
N THR A 116 -2.27 -1.74 -10.19
CA THR A 116 -1.52 -0.69 -9.53
C THR A 116 -2.45 0.40 -9.01
N HIS A 117 -2.28 0.80 -7.75
CA HIS A 117 -2.96 1.97 -7.21
C HIS A 117 -2.37 3.28 -7.78
N GLY A 118 -3.06 4.40 -7.58
CA GLY A 118 -2.63 5.74 -7.99
C GLY A 118 -2.31 6.64 -6.79
N TRP A 119 -1.82 7.87 -7.07
CA TRP A 119 -1.71 8.93 -6.07
C TRP A 119 -3.11 9.51 -5.75
N PRO A 120 -3.45 9.78 -4.48
CA PRO A 120 -2.67 9.60 -3.24
C PRO A 120 -2.96 8.28 -2.51
N GLY A 121 -3.36 7.25 -3.24
CA GLY A 121 -3.87 6.00 -2.70
C GLY A 121 -2.82 4.98 -2.23
N SER A 122 -3.28 3.76 -2.04
CA SER A 122 -2.47 2.61 -1.62
C SER A 122 -3.14 1.29 -2.01
N ILE A 123 -2.48 0.17 -1.71
CA ILE A 123 -3.03 -1.18 -1.89
C ILE A 123 -4.39 -1.40 -1.23
N ILE A 124 -4.76 -0.58 -0.22
CA ILE A 124 -6.04 -0.67 0.49
C ILE A 124 -7.23 -0.45 -0.46
N GLU A 125 -7.06 0.36 -1.50
CA GLU A 125 -8.10 0.63 -2.50
C GLU A 125 -8.54 -0.63 -3.24
N GLN A 126 -7.62 -1.59 -3.45
CA GLN A 126 -7.87 -2.81 -4.20
C GLN A 126 -8.38 -3.98 -3.36
N LEU A 127 -8.47 -3.87 -2.03
CA LEU A 127 -8.85 -5.00 -1.17
C LEU A 127 -10.21 -5.63 -1.52
N LYS A 128 -11.16 -4.83 -2.03
CA LYS A 128 -12.50 -5.31 -2.36
C LYS A 128 -12.56 -6.13 -3.65
N ILE A 129 -11.60 -6.00 -4.54
CA ILE A 129 -11.57 -6.72 -5.81
C ILE A 129 -10.77 -8.02 -5.74
N VAL A 130 -10.04 -8.28 -4.65
CA VAL A 130 -9.18 -9.46 -4.51
C VAL A 130 -10.00 -10.74 -4.66
N ASP A 131 -10.99 -10.95 -3.82
CA ASP A 131 -11.80 -12.18 -3.84
C ASP A 131 -12.62 -12.32 -5.13
N PRO A 132 -13.34 -11.29 -5.64
CA PRO A 132 -14.03 -11.41 -6.93
C PRO A 132 -13.13 -11.79 -8.10
N LEU A 133 -11.89 -11.30 -8.17
CA LEU A 133 -10.98 -11.62 -9.26
C LEU A 133 -10.27 -12.96 -9.09
N THR A 134 -9.98 -13.39 -7.86
CA THR A 134 -9.27 -14.65 -7.62
C THR A 134 -10.20 -15.85 -7.42
N ASN A 135 -11.47 -15.60 -7.09
CA ASN A 135 -12.50 -16.62 -6.84
C ASN A 135 -13.86 -16.24 -7.49
N PRO A 136 -13.88 -15.98 -8.81
CA PRO A 136 -15.08 -15.44 -9.50
C PRO A 136 -16.31 -16.33 -9.37
N THR A 137 -16.13 -17.64 -9.23
CA THR A 137 -17.25 -18.59 -9.08
C THR A 137 -18.06 -18.40 -7.80
N ALA A 138 -17.48 -17.80 -6.76
CA ALA A 138 -18.22 -17.40 -5.54
C ALA A 138 -19.03 -16.11 -5.74
N HIS A 139 -18.82 -15.40 -6.85
CA HIS A 139 -19.46 -14.12 -7.18
C HIS A 139 -20.35 -14.19 -8.42
N GLY A 140 -20.76 -15.39 -8.83
CA GLY A 140 -21.67 -15.60 -9.97
C GLY A 140 -21.03 -15.54 -11.35
N ALA A 141 -19.70 -15.50 -11.42
CA ALA A 141 -18.94 -15.56 -12.67
C ALA A 141 -18.37 -16.96 -12.93
N SER A 142 -17.62 -17.13 -14.02
CA SER A 142 -17.06 -18.41 -14.48
C SER A 142 -15.63 -18.61 -13.96
N ALA A 143 -15.16 -19.86 -13.89
CA ALA A 143 -13.76 -20.18 -13.59
C ALA A 143 -12.78 -19.60 -14.62
N SER A 144 -13.22 -19.38 -15.87
CA SER A 144 -12.42 -18.74 -16.93
C SER A 144 -12.19 -17.24 -16.70
N ASP A 145 -12.93 -16.62 -15.78
CA ASP A 145 -12.79 -15.19 -15.43
C ASP A 145 -11.80 -14.97 -14.27
N ALA A 146 -11.09 -16.04 -13.86
CA ALA A 146 -10.18 -16.01 -12.72
C ALA A 146 -8.82 -15.39 -13.06
N PHE A 147 -8.23 -14.72 -12.08
CA PHE A 147 -6.89 -14.14 -12.18
C PHE A 147 -5.99 -14.58 -11.01
N HIS A 148 -4.70 -14.78 -11.31
CA HIS A 148 -3.63 -14.72 -10.32
C HIS A 148 -3.27 -13.25 -10.13
N LEU A 149 -3.56 -12.69 -8.97
CA LEU A 149 -3.56 -11.25 -8.75
C LEU A 149 -2.28 -10.77 -8.05
N VAL A 150 -1.64 -9.77 -8.62
CA VAL A 150 -0.47 -9.08 -8.06
C VAL A 150 -0.84 -7.62 -7.82
N ILE A 151 -0.69 -7.14 -6.57
CA ILE A 151 -1.00 -5.76 -6.18
C ILE A 151 0.24 -5.15 -5.53
N PRO A 152 1.10 -4.45 -6.28
CA PRO A 152 2.28 -3.81 -5.70
C PRO A 152 1.93 -2.50 -5.00
N SER A 153 2.68 -2.18 -3.93
CA SER A 153 2.82 -0.81 -3.47
C SER A 153 3.76 -0.06 -4.40
N MET A 154 3.33 1.09 -4.93
CA MET A 154 4.20 1.88 -5.81
C MET A 154 5.49 2.33 -5.08
N PRO A 155 6.60 2.56 -5.81
CA PRO A 155 7.82 3.16 -5.26
C PRO A 155 7.51 4.42 -4.44
N GLY A 156 7.92 4.45 -3.18
CA GLY A 156 7.63 5.55 -2.26
C GLY A 156 6.29 5.49 -1.52
N TYR A 157 5.46 4.49 -1.81
CA TYR A 157 4.13 4.30 -1.20
C TYR A 157 4.06 3.04 -0.35
N GLY A 158 3.12 3.04 0.59
CA GLY A 158 2.80 1.89 1.43
C GLY A 158 4.04 1.28 2.08
N PHE A 159 4.29 0.01 1.77
CA PHE A 159 5.42 -0.75 2.34
C PHE A 159 6.61 -0.87 1.39
N SER A 160 6.54 -0.31 0.19
CA SER A 160 7.70 -0.25 -0.72
C SER A 160 8.73 0.77 -0.25
N GLY A 161 9.98 0.58 -0.68
CA GLY A 161 11.08 1.49 -0.42
C GLY A 161 10.84 2.90 -0.96
N LYS A 162 11.48 3.87 -0.34
CA LYS A 162 11.44 5.28 -0.78
C LYS A 162 12.60 5.54 -1.74
N PRO A 163 12.34 5.94 -3.01
CA PRO A 163 13.40 6.30 -3.93
C PRO A 163 14.32 7.38 -3.37
N ALA A 164 15.63 7.11 -3.37
CA ALA A 164 16.65 8.08 -2.94
C ALA A 164 17.25 8.86 -4.13
N THR A 165 16.88 8.47 -5.36
CA THR A 165 17.37 9.09 -6.61
C THR A 165 16.18 9.46 -7.51
N PRO A 166 16.32 10.46 -8.39
CA PRO A 166 15.28 10.82 -9.34
C PRO A 166 15.06 9.73 -10.41
N GLY A 167 13.97 9.84 -11.16
CA GLY A 167 13.70 9.01 -12.33
C GLY A 167 12.70 7.86 -12.11
N TRP A 168 12.13 7.69 -10.93
CA TRP A 168 11.02 6.75 -10.68
C TRP A 168 9.67 7.33 -11.17
N GLY A 169 9.61 7.62 -12.47
CA GLY A 169 8.37 8.02 -13.14
C GLY A 169 7.62 6.81 -13.70
N PRO A 170 6.43 7.03 -14.33
CA PRO A 170 5.54 5.95 -14.80
C PRO A 170 6.22 4.92 -15.70
N ALA A 171 7.09 5.35 -16.61
CA ALA A 171 7.80 4.44 -17.52
C ALA A 171 8.77 3.50 -16.80
N ARG A 172 9.46 3.97 -15.74
CA ARG A 172 10.35 3.11 -14.94
C ARG A 172 9.55 2.16 -14.07
N ILE A 173 8.45 2.63 -13.47
CA ILE A 173 7.55 1.79 -12.69
C ILE A 173 6.98 0.67 -13.56
N ALA A 174 6.53 0.98 -14.78
CA ALA A 174 6.03 -0.03 -15.71
C ALA A 174 7.08 -1.09 -16.04
N ARG A 175 8.36 -0.71 -16.25
CA ARG A 175 9.45 -1.70 -16.43
C ARG A 175 9.68 -2.55 -15.20
N ALA A 176 9.62 -1.95 -14.00
CA ALA A 176 9.73 -2.69 -12.75
C ALA A 176 8.60 -3.73 -12.59
N TRP A 177 7.38 -3.38 -13.01
CA TRP A 177 6.25 -4.33 -13.01
C TRP A 177 6.45 -5.49 -13.99
N VAL A 178 7.06 -5.25 -15.15
CA VAL A 178 7.45 -6.34 -16.06
C VAL A 178 8.47 -7.27 -15.41
N VAL A 179 9.45 -6.73 -14.70
CA VAL A 179 10.43 -7.54 -13.95
C VAL A 179 9.72 -8.34 -12.85
N LEU A 180 8.85 -7.69 -12.07
CA LEU A 180 8.09 -8.36 -11.00
C LEU A 180 7.28 -9.54 -11.54
N MET A 181 6.49 -9.31 -12.59
CA MET A 181 5.63 -10.34 -13.19
C MET A 181 6.41 -11.50 -13.82
N LYS A 182 7.66 -11.29 -14.24
CA LYS A 182 8.53 -12.36 -14.77
C LYS A 182 9.17 -13.19 -13.66
N ARG A 183 9.20 -12.72 -12.42
CA ARG A 183 9.70 -13.46 -11.26
C ARG A 183 8.65 -14.37 -10.62
N LEU A 184 7.36 -14.20 -10.96
CA LEU A 184 6.19 -14.90 -10.41
C LEU A 184 5.70 -16.01 -11.34
#